data_b1ecb7ca24b33ef2825734fef379375c
#
_entry.id   b1ecb7ca24b33ef2825734fef379375c
#
_cell.length_a   1.000
_cell.length_b   1.000
_cell.length_c   1.000
_cell.angle_alpha   90.00
_cell.angle_beta   90.00
_cell.angle_gamma   90.00
#
_symmetry.space_group_name_H-M   'P 1'
#
loop_
_entity.id
_entity.type
_entity.pdbx_description
1 polymer ?
#
loop_
_entity_poly.entity_id
_entity_poly.type
_entity_poly.pdbx_seq_one_letter_code
_entity_poly.pdbx_strand_id
1 'polypeptide(L)'
;GYEAMVRYTYVIDDTSDMDKICADFKYIVRNQIKKAEKVVTVKEGMNIEKFYEINKLSYDRQGIEVPFSLKLFSRIEECCLANECRKILYTQDEEGNIHSVAYLVWDEESLYFLINGIDTDYTWSQSNSLLIRESIRIAHNLGKKFDFEGSVLQPIEHIFRGFGAVQKMYFRIYKSFNKEMDES
;
A
#
# COMPACT_ATOMS: atom_id res chain seq x y z
N GLY A 1 -30.08 13.02 6.06
CA GLY A 1 -28.97 13.96 6.03
C GLY A 1 -27.69 13.33 5.51
N TYR A 2 -26.61 14.11 5.43
CA TYR A 2 -25.25 13.61 5.17
C TYR A 2 -24.48 13.60 6.48
N GLU A 3 -23.69 12.55 6.68
CA GLU A 3 -22.74 12.45 7.77
C GLU A 3 -21.34 12.55 7.19
N ALA A 4 -20.48 13.36 7.80
CA ALA A 4 -19.08 13.54 7.40
C ALA A 4 -18.17 13.01 8.49
N MET A 5 -17.21 12.17 8.12
CA MET A 5 -16.18 11.65 9.02
C MET A 5 -14.82 12.10 8.54
N VAL A 6 -14.04 12.68 9.43
CA VAL A 6 -12.64 13.04 9.14
C VAL A 6 -11.79 11.78 9.03
N ARG A 7 -10.97 11.72 7.99
CA ARG A 7 -9.98 10.68 7.74
C ARG A 7 -8.65 11.32 7.38
N TYR A 8 -7.60 10.53 7.45
CA TYR A 8 -6.25 10.99 7.15
C TYR A 8 -5.58 10.02 6.20
N THR A 9 -4.84 10.57 5.25
CA THR A 9 -3.84 9.85 4.47
C THR A 9 -2.46 10.41 4.74
N TYR A 10 -1.42 9.77 4.21
CA TYR A 10 -0.03 10.18 4.33
C TYR A 10 0.59 10.27 2.93
N VAL A 11 1.12 11.44 2.58
CA VAL A 11 1.56 11.73 1.22
C VAL A 11 3.00 12.26 1.21
N ILE A 12 3.78 11.81 0.25
CA ILE A 12 5.00 12.46 -0.19
C ILE A 12 4.61 13.31 -1.40
N ASP A 13 4.47 14.62 -1.19
CA ASP A 13 3.97 15.55 -2.21
C ASP A 13 4.98 15.80 -3.33
N ASP A 14 6.26 15.84 -3.01
CA ASP A 14 7.34 16.08 -3.96
C ASP A 14 8.20 14.82 -4.10
N THR A 15 8.08 14.16 -5.22
CA THR A 15 8.85 12.97 -5.56
C THR A 15 9.95 13.27 -6.60
N SER A 16 10.26 14.52 -6.90
CA SER A 16 11.20 14.92 -7.96
C SER A 16 12.66 14.54 -7.69
N ASP A 17 13.06 14.40 -6.41
CA ASP A 17 14.43 14.10 -5.98
C ASP A 17 14.44 12.87 -5.07
N MET A 18 14.76 11.72 -5.66
CA MET A 18 14.78 10.45 -4.93
C MET A 18 15.89 10.36 -3.87
N ASP A 19 17.02 11.03 -4.10
CA ASP A 19 18.14 11.04 -3.14
C ASP A 19 17.75 11.83 -1.89
N LYS A 20 17.11 12.99 -2.07
CA LYS A 20 16.56 13.78 -0.98
C LYS A 20 15.52 13.01 -0.19
N ILE A 21 14.56 12.37 -0.86
CA ILE A 21 13.53 11.54 -0.21
C ILE A 21 14.17 10.45 0.65
N CYS A 22 15.15 9.71 0.10
CA CYS A 22 15.85 8.66 0.84
C CYS A 22 16.66 9.20 2.02
N ALA A 23 17.23 10.41 1.91
CA ALA A 23 17.95 11.06 3.00
C ALA A 23 17.00 11.44 4.16
N ASP A 24 15.77 11.85 3.84
CA ASP A 24 14.73 12.23 4.79
C ASP A 24 14.08 11.02 5.51
N PHE A 25 14.31 9.79 5.04
CA PHE A 25 13.85 8.60 5.78
C PHE A 25 14.46 8.54 7.18
N LYS A 26 13.65 8.18 8.17
CA LYS A 26 14.18 7.93 9.52
C LYS A 26 15.29 6.87 9.50
N TYR A 27 16.23 6.99 10.41
CA TYR A 27 17.37 6.05 10.53
C TYR A 27 16.94 4.58 10.57
N ILE A 28 15.85 4.27 11.29
CA ILE A 28 15.33 2.91 11.39
C ILE A 28 14.89 2.37 10.02
N VAL A 29 14.20 3.18 9.22
CA VAL A 29 13.74 2.82 7.87
C VAL A 29 14.93 2.54 6.96
N ARG A 30 15.95 3.40 6.97
CA ARG A 30 17.18 3.20 6.19
C ARG A 30 17.87 1.89 6.55
N ASN A 31 17.91 1.54 7.85
CA ASN A 31 18.51 0.27 8.30
C ASN A 31 17.67 -0.94 7.88
N GLN A 32 16.34 -0.84 7.94
CA GLN A 32 15.44 -1.90 7.47
C GLN A 32 15.64 -2.16 5.98
N ILE A 33 15.71 -1.11 5.16
CA ILE A 33 15.97 -1.21 3.73
C ILE A 33 17.32 -1.89 3.46
N LYS A 34 18.39 -1.42 4.11
CA LYS A 34 19.74 -2.02 3.97
C LYS A 34 19.79 -3.50 4.40
N LYS A 35 18.97 -3.90 5.37
CA LYS A 35 18.84 -5.29 5.77
C LYS A 35 18.11 -6.10 4.70
N ALA A 36 16.99 -5.58 4.19
CA ALA A 36 16.19 -6.26 3.17
C ALA A 36 16.96 -6.46 1.87
N GLU A 37 17.74 -5.48 1.41
CA GLU A 37 18.58 -5.56 0.21
C GLU A 37 19.60 -6.71 0.21
N LYS A 38 19.94 -7.23 1.38
CA LYS A 38 20.87 -8.37 1.53
C LYS A 38 20.16 -9.73 1.43
N VAL A 39 18.84 -9.73 1.50
CA VAL A 39 18.04 -10.96 1.66
C VAL A 39 17.10 -11.17 0.49
N VAL A 40 16.55 -10.07 -0.05
CA VAL A 40 15.52 -10.14 -1.10
C VAL A 40 15.82 -9.18 -2.24
N THR A 41 15.27 -9.50 -3.41
CA THR A 41 15.18 -8.61 -4.57
C THR A 41 13.73 -8.20 -4.81
N VAL A 42 13.53 -6.99 -5.33
CA VAL A 42 12.20 -6.53 -5.77
C VAL A 42 11.98 -6.96 -7.20
N LYS A 43 10.83 -7.57 -7.44
CA LYS A 43 10.38 -8.04 -8.75
C LYS A 43 9.03 -7.44 -9.09
N GLU A 44 8.69 -7.45 -10.39
CA GLU A 44 7.42 -6.97 -10.92
C GLU A 44 6.65 -8.11 -11.57
N GLY A 45 5.31 -7.96 -11.59
CA GLY A 45 4.42 -8.86 -12.30
C GLY A 45 4.18 -10.16 -11.54
N MET A 46 3.02 -10.23 -10.91
CA MET A 46 2.50 -11.41 -10.22
C MET A 46 1.03 -11.55 -10.58
N ASN A 47 0.51 -12.77 -10.64
CA ASN A 47 -0.93 -12.94 -10.77
C ASN A 47 -1.65 -12.55 -9.47
N ILE A 48 -2.88 -12.11 -9.58
CA ILE A 48 -3.62 -11.56 -8.45
C ILE A 48 -4.06 -12.61 -7.45
N GLU A 49 -4.20 -13.86 -7.86
CA GLU A 49 -4.53 -14.99 -6.97
C GLU A 49 -3.40 -15.18 -5.96
N LYS A 50 -2.14 -15.24 -6.46
CA LYS A 50 -0.96 -15.35 -5.59
C LYS A 50 -0.75 -14.12 -4.73
N PHE A 51 -0.99 -12.93 -5.27
CA PHE A 51 -0.99 -11.69 -4.50
C PHE A 51 -2.00 -11.75 -3.35
N TYR A 52 -3.24 -12.16 -3.65
CA TYR A 52 -4.31 -12.23 -2.67
C TYR A 52 -4.02 -13.24 -1.56
N GLU A 53 -3.42 -14.40 -1.88
CA GLU A 53 -2.97 -15.38 -0.90
C GLU A 53 -2.01 -14.76 0.12
N ILE A 54 -0.98 -14.05 -0.34
CA ILE A 54 0.03 -13.44 0.53
C ILE A 54 -0.57 -12.27 1.32
N ASN A 55 -1.41 -11.46 0.68
CA ASN A 55 -2.11 -10.37 1.37
C ASN A 55 -2.98 -10.92 2.50
N LYS A 56 -3.67 -12.05 2.28
CA LYS A 56 -4.50 -12.70 3.30
C LYS A 56 -3.71 -13.09 4.54
N LEU A 57 -2.46 -13.54 4.43
CA LEU A 57 -1.62 -13.90 5.59
C LEU A 57 -1.48 -12.74 6.59
N SER A 58 -1.43 -11.49 6.08
CA SER A 58 -1.38 -10.29 6.94
C SER A 58 -2.64 -10.10 7.77
N TYR A 59 -3.80 -10.50 7.25
CA TYR A 59 -5.09 -10.41 7.94
C TYR A 59 -5.30 -11.61 8.89
N ASP A 60 -4.98 -12.82 8.45
CA ASP A 60 -5.09 -14.05 9.24
C ASP A 60 -4.30 -13.93 10.55
N ARG A 61 -3.10 -13.34 10.50
CA ARG A 61 -2.30 -13.06 11.71
C ARG A 61 -3.01 -12.15 12.71
N GLN A 62 -3.83 -11.24 12.25
CA GLN A 62 -4.58 -10.29 13.08
C GLN A 62 -5.93 -10.87 13.53
N GLY A 63 -6.31 -12.06 13.05
CA GLY A 63 -7.60 -12.68 13.32
C GLY A 63 -8.78 -11.96 12.69
N ILE A 64 -8.53 -11.22 11.59
CA ILE A 64 -9.56 -10.47 10.87
C ILE A 64 -9.69 -10.98 9.43
N GLU A 65 -10.89 -10.86 8.88
CA GLU A 65 -11.13 -11.21 7.48
C GLU A 65 -10.63 -10.11 6.54
N VAL A 66 -10.18 -10.51 5.35
CA VAL A 66 -9.84 -9.56 4.28
C VAL A 66 -11.09 -8.76 3.91
N PRO A 67 -11.06 -7.41 3.92
CA PRO A 67 -12.25 -6.57 3.73
C PRO A 67 -12.81 -6.57 2.30
N PHE A 68 -12.20 -7.31 1.40
CA PHE A 68 -12.63 -7.46 0.00
C PHE A 68 -12.43 -8.89 -0.49
N SER A 69 -13.28 -9.33 -1.41
CA SER A 69 -13.17 -10.65 -2.02
C SER A 69 -12.18 -10.66 -3.20
N LEU A 70 -11.61 -11.82 -3.51
CA LEU A 70 -10.81 -12.00 -4.72
C LEU A 70 -11.59 -11.59 -5.98
N LYS A 71 -12.90 -11.87 -6.03
CA LYS A 71 -13.76 -11.46 -7.16
C LYS A 71 -13.82 -9.94 -7.33
N LEU A 72 -13.91 -9.18 -6.24
CA LEU A 72 -13.86 -7.72 -6.32
C LEU A 72 -12.48 -7.25 -6.77
N PHE A 73 -11.42 -7.85 -6.22
CA PHE A 73 -10.05 -7.51 -6.59
C PHE A 73 -9.77 -7.80 -8.08
N SER A 74 -10.25 -8.94 -8.61
CA SER A 74 -10.13 -9.27 -10.05
C SER A 74 -10.76 -8.19 -10.94
N ARG A 75 -11.92 -7.66 -10.55
CA ARG A 75 -12.58 -6.60 -11.31
C ARG A 75 -11.80 -5.28 -11.29
N ILE A 76 -11.19 -4.95 -10.14
CA ILE A 76 -10.30 -3.78 -10.03
C ILE A 76 -9.09 -3.98 -10.93
N GLU A 77 -8.47 -5.17 -10.89
CA GLU A 77 -7.32 -5.51 -11.73
C GLU A 77 -7.64 -5.38 -13.22
N GLU A 78 -8.76 -5.94 -13.68
CA GLU A 78 -9.21 -5.83 -15.07
C GLU A 78 -9.32 -4.36 -15.52
N CYS A 79 -9.95 -3.51 -14.69
CA CYS A 79 -10.10 -2.09 -14.99
C CYS A 79 -8.75 -1.36 -15.00
N CYS A 80 -7.91 -1.59 -13.99
CA CYS A 80 -6.62 -0.91 -13.87
C CYS A 80 -5.63 -1.36 -14.95
N LEU A 81 -5.69 -2.64 -15.36
CA LEU A 81 -4.89 -3.18 -16.44
C LEU A 81 -5.28 -2.57 -17.78
N ALA A 82 -6.60 -2.48 -18.07
CA ALA A 82 -7.12 -1.89 -19.29
C ALA A 82 -6.78 -0.40 -19.44
N ASN A 83 -6.55 0.31 -18.33
CA ASN A 83 -6.16 1.71 -18.29
C ASN A 83 -4.66 1.93 -18.07
N GLU A 84 -3.85 0.86 -18.04
CA GLU A 84 -2.39 0.92 -17.82
C GLU A 84 -1.99 1.73 -16.57
N CYS A 85 -2.83 1.73 -15.53
CA CYS A 85 -2.66 2.56 -14.33
C CYS A 85 -2.33 1.75 -13.08
N ARG A 86 -1.67 0.58 -13.23
CA ARG A 86 -1.34 -0.27 -12.10
C ARG A 86 0.02 -0.96 -12.23
N LYS A 87 0.59 -1.35 -11.11
CA LYS A 87 1.77 -2.21 -11.04
C LYS A 87 1.70 -3.11 -9.81
N ILE A 88 2.12 -4.37 -9.96
CA ILE A 88 2.30 -5.29 -8.84
C ILE A 88 3.79 -5.46 -8.60
N LEU A 89 4.24 -5.15 -7.38
CA LEU A 89 5.59 -5.41 -6.90
C LEU A 89 5.57 -6.53 -5.87
N TYR A 90 6.65 -7.28 -5.79
CA TYR A 90 6.89 -8.23 -4.72
C TYR A 90 8.37 -8.38 -4.41
N THR A 91 8.69 -8.80 -3.20
CA THR A 91 10.04 -9.11 -2.79
C THR A 91 10.23 -10.62 -2.72
N GLN A 92 11.35 -11.10 -3.25
CA GLN A 92 11.65 -12.54 -3.30
C GLN A 92 13.11 -12.78 -2.92
N ASP A 93 13.36 -13.83 -2.13
CA ASP A 93 14.70 -14.31 -1.80
C ASP A 93 15.29 -15.21 -2.90
N GLU A 94 16.52 -15.71 -2.69
CA GLU A 94 17.22 -16.60 -3.64
C GLU A 94 16.57 -18.00 -3.73
N GLU A 95 15.82 -18.41 -2.71
CA GLU A 95 15.12 -19.69 -2.65
C GLU A 95 13.74 -19.63 -3.36
N GLY A 96 13.31 -18.43 -3.76
CA GLY A 96 12.03 -18.21 -4.43
C GLY A 96 10.88 -17.89 -3.50
N ASN A 97 11.12 -17.72 -2.19
CA ASN A 97 10.08 -17.35 -1.24
C ASN A 97 9.70 -15.87 -1.39
N ILE A 98 8.41 -15.58 -1.33
CA ILE A 98 7.89 -14.22 -1.43
C ILE A 98 7.64 -13.68 -0.03
N HIS A 99 8.29 -12.56 0.31
CA HIS A 99 8.23 -11.99 1.65
C HIS A 99 7.19 -10.88 1.78
N SER A 100 7.00 -10.07 0.74
CA SER A 100 6.01 -8.99 0.73
C SER A 100 5.52 -8.68 -0.68
N VAL A 101 4.32 -8.14 -0.77
CA VAL A 101 3.65 -7.77 -2.02
C VAL A 101 3.02 -6.39 -1.91
N ALA A 102 2.97 -5.63 -3.00
CA ALA A 102 2.28 -4.35 -3.09
C ALA A 102 1.53 -4.22 -4.43
N TYR A 103 0.30 -3.77 -4.35
CA TYR A 103 -0.53 -3.40 -5.47
C TYR A 103 -0.60 -1.88 -5.55
N LEU A 104 -0.04 -1.33 -6.61
CA LEU A 104 0.06 0.10 -6.86
C LEU A 104 -0.93 0.48 -7.95
N VAL A 105 -1.62 1.59 -7.74
CA VAL A 105 -2.53 2.19 -8.72
C VAL A 105 -2.20 3.67 -8.82
N TRP A 106 -2.42 4.28 -9.98
CA TRP A 106 -2.22 5.72 -10.13
C TRP A 106 -3.28 6.37 -11.00
N ASP A 107 -3.50 7.63 -10.74
CA ASP A 107 -4.25 8.56 -11.57
C ASP A 107 -3.33 9.63 -12.18
N GLU A 108 -3.87 10.77 -12.58
CA GLU A 108 -3.09 11.85 -13.16
C GLU A 108 -2.13 12.51 -12.17
N GLU A 109 -2.46 12.54 -10.86
CA GLU A 109 -1.71 13.28 -9.84
C GLU A 109 -0.86 12.39 -8.93
N SER A 110 -1.37 11.23 -8.54
CA SER A 110 -0.83 10.42 -7.45
C SER A 110 -0.68 8.96 -7.82
N LEU A 111 0.34 8.33 -7.24
CA LEU A 111 0.45 6.89 -7.14
C LEU A 111 0.04 6.46 -5.71
N TYR A 112 -0.89 5.54 -5.64
CA TYR A 112 -1.47 5.00 -4.40
C TYR A 112 -0.87 3.64 -4.07
N PHE A 113 -0.39 3.50 -2.84
CA PHE A 113 0.04 2.22 -2.25
C PHE A 113 -1.20 1.48 -1.74
N LEU A 114 -2.05 1.01 -2.68
CA LEU A 114 -3.44 0.66 -2.44
C LEU A 114 -3.61 -0.57 -1.56
N ILE A 115 -2.90 -1.66 -1.86
CA ILE A 115 -2.96 -2.91 -1.09
C ILE A 115 -1.55 -3.41 -0.87
N ASN A 116 -1.24 -3.83 0.36
CA ASN A 116 0.01 -4.50 0.62
C ASN A 116 -0.19 -5.75 1.49
N GLY A 117 0.72 -6.69 1.37
CA GLY A 117 0.74 -7.91 2.17
C GLY A 117 2.17 -8.29 2.54
N ILE A 118 2.29 -8.94 3.70
CA ILE A 118 3.56 -9.46 4.21
C ILE A 118 3.33 -10.89 4.63
N ASP A 119 4.16 -11.80 4.14
CA ASP A 119 4.20 -13.15 4.68
C ASP A 119 4.78 -13.09 6.09
N THR A 120 4.02 -13.62 7.04
CA THR A 120 4.32 -13.50 8.47
C THR A 120 5.57 -14.25 8.88
N ASP A 121 5.96 -15.29 8.15
CA ASP A 121 7.16 -16.09 8.41
C ASP A 121 8.44 -15.32 8.03
N TYR A 122 8.31 -14.29 7.18
CA TYR A 122 9.42 -13.50 6.67
C TYR A 122 9.48 -12.05 7.18
N THR A 123 8.73 -11.70 8.22
CA THR A 123 8.74 -10.34 8.81
C THR A 123 10.13 -9.88 9.26
N TRP A 124 11.00 -10.82 9.63
CA TRP A 124 12.39 -10.59 10.03
C TRP A 124 13.23 -9.96 8.92
N SER A 125 12.90 -10.18 7.64
CA SER A 125 13.64 -9.67 6.49
C SER A 125 13.52 -8.15 6.30
N GLN A 126 12.48 -7.54 6.87
CA GLN A 126 12.13 -6.12 6.71
C GLN A 126 11.83 -5.74 5.24
N SER A 127 11.46 -6.70 4.42
CA SER A 127 11.25 -6.59 2.98
C SER A 127 10.22 -5.53 2.59
N ASN A 128 9.21 -5.30 3.44
CA ASN A 128 8.18 -4.28 3.20
C ASN A 128 8.76 -2.86 3.13
N SER A 129 9.80 -2.56 3.91
CA SER A 129 10.45 -1.24 3.85
C SER A 129 11.17 -1.02 2.51
N LEU A 130 11.79 -2.06 1.96
CA LEU A 130 12.38 -2.04 0.63
C LEU A 130 11.29 -1.88 -0.45
N LEU A 131 10.19 -2.62 -0.32
CA LEU A 131 9.08 -2.57 -1.26
C LEU A 131 8.44 -1.19 -1.33
N ILE A 132 8.25 -0.52 -0.17
CA ILE A 132 7.75 0.85 -0.09
C ILE A 132 8.73 1.81 -0.80
N ARG A 133 10.05 1.72 -0.54
CA ARG A 133 11.03 2.57 -1.24
C ARG A 133 10.94 2.41 -2.76
N GLU A 134 10.83 1.19 -3.26
CA GLU A 134 10.70 0.92 -4.68
C GLU A 134 9.38 1.46 -5.26
N SER A 135 8.31 1.40 -4.47
CA SER A 135 7.02 2.01 -4.84
C SER A 135 7.12 3.53 -4.95
N ILE A 136 7.83 4.19 -4.02
CA ILE A 136 8.11 5.64 -4.09
C ILE A 136 8.96 5.95 -5.34
N ARG A 137 9.93 5.10 -5.69
CA ARG A 137 10.74 5.28 -6.90
C ARG A 137 9.90 5.20 -8.18
N ILE A 138 8.86 4.37 -8.20
CA ILE A 138 7.92 4.33 -9.33
C ILE A 138 7.15 5.65 -9.40
N ALA A 139 6.67 6.20 -8.28
CA ALA A 139 6.00 7.50 -8.25
C ALA A 139 6.92 8.61 -8.78
N HIS A 140 8.19 8.62 -8.36
CA HIS A 140 9.22 9.53 -8.89
C HIS A 140 9.35 9.41 -10.41
N ASN A 141 9.49 8.20 -10.95
CA ASN A 141 9.65 7.96 -12.38
C ASN A 141 8.41 8.39 -13.20
N LEU A 142 7.23 8.33 -12.58
CA LEU A 142 5.96 8.76 -13.18
C LEU A 142 5.70 10.26 -12.98
N GLY A 143 6.52 10.98 -12.21
CA GLY A 143 6.31 12.38 -11.85
C GLY A 143 5.06 12.61 -11.01
N LYS A 144 4.69 11.63 -10.15
CA LYS A 144 3.46 11.64 -9.34
C LYS A 144 3.78 11.75 -7.85
N LYS A 145 2.86 12.31 -7.08
CA LYS A 145 2.88 12.21 -5.62
C LYS A 145 2.80 10.73 -5.22
N PHE A 146 3.30 10.40 -4.03
CA PHE A 146 3.14 9.06 -3.47
C PHE A 146 2.18 9.11 -2.27
N ASP A 147 1.06 8.41 -2.36
CA ASP A 147 0.03 8.34 -1.32
C ASP A 147 0.00 6.94 -0.69
N PHE A 148 0.18 6.88 0.62
CA PHE A 148 0.10 5.64 1.41
C PHE A 148 -1.33 5.17 1.67
N GLU A 149 -2.34 5.87 1.14
CA GLU A 149 -3.78 5.62 1.36
C GLU A 149 -4.24 5.91 2.81
N GLY A 150 -3.46 5.90 3.73
CA GLY A 150 -3.81 6.17 5.12
C GLY A 150 -4.26 4.95 5.91
N SER A 151 -4.14 5.09 7.20
CA SER A 151 -4.60 4.10 8.17
C SER A 151 -5.19 4.81 9.38
N VAL A 152 -6.20 4.20 9.98
CA VAL A 152 -6.73 4.60 11.29
C VAL A 152 -5.95 3.95 12.45
N LEU A 153 -4.99 3.07 12.13
CA LEU A 153 -4.20 2.36 13.12
C LEU A 153 -2.89 3.11 13.40
N GLN A 154 -2.72 3.61 14.62
CA GLN A 154 -1.52 4.35 15.04
C GLN A 154 -0.16 3.67 14.71
N PRO A 155 0.00 2.34 14.84
CA PRO A 155 1.26 1.69 14.47
C PRO A 155 1.63 1.87 13.00
N ILE A 156 0.64 1.90 12.10
CA ILE A 156 0.83 2.04 10.65
C ILE A 156 1.21 3.48 10.31
N GLU A 157 0.60 4.47 10.95
CA GLU A 157 0.99 5.89 10.80
C GLU A 157 2.48 6.12 11.06
N HIS A 158 3.01 5.47 12.09
CA HIS A 158 4.41 5.63 12.48
C HIS A 158 5.38 5.14 11.38
N ILE A 159 4.96 4.11 10.64
CA ILE A 159 5.71 3.59 9.48
C ILE A 159 5.71 4.68 8.39
N PHE A 160 4.56 5.23 8.01
CA PHE A 160 4.44 6.22 6.94
C PHE A 160 5.26 7.49 7.24
N ARG A 161 5.17 8.00 8.46
CA ARG A 161 6.00 9.12 8.94
C ARG A 161 7.50 8.78 8.92
N GLY A 162 7.85 7.52 9.00
CA GLY A 162 9.23 7.04 8.89
C GLY A 162 9.82 7.24 7.50
N PHE A 163 8.98 7.24 6.47
CA PHE A 163 9.34 7.54 5.07
C PHE A 163 9.25 9.04 4.71
N GLY A 164 9.04 9.93 5.69
CA GLY A 164 8.94 11.36 5.43
C GLY A 164 7.56 11.81 4.94
N ALA A 165 6.56 10.93 4.90
CA ALA A 165 5.22 11.30 4.47
C ALA A 165 4.54 12.26 5.45
N VAL A 166 3.78 13.20 4.89
CA VAL A 166 3.04 14.24 5.62
C VAL A 166 1.56 13.84 5.69
N GLN A 167 0.97 14.00 6.86
CA GLN A 167 -0.44 13.74 7.08
C GLN A 167 -1.33 14.75 6.32
N LYS A 168 -2.30 14.24 5.58
CA LYS A 168 -3.33 15.00 4.87
C LYS A 168 -4.72 14.59 5.37
N MET A 169 -5.58 15.55 5.59
CA MET A 169 -6.95 15.31 6.01
C MET A 169 -7.88 15.24 4.80
N TYR A 170 -8.84 14.31 4.85
CA TYR A 170 -9.94 14.25 3.90
C TYR A 170 -11.24 13.88 4.61
N PHE A 171 -12.38 14.03 3.92
CA PHE A 171 -13.70 13.71 4.48
C PHE A 171 -14.28 12.49 3.78
N ARG A 172 -14.71 11.52 4.57
CA ARG A 172 -15.59 10.46 4.11
C ARG A 172 -17.03 10.89 4.38
N ILE A 173 -17.82 11.03 3.31
CA ILE A 173 -19.21 11.51 3.37
C ILE A 173 -20.12 10.31 3.15
N TYR A 174 -21.10 10.15 4.05
CA TYR A 174 -22.12 9.12 3.96
C TYR A 174 -23.48 9.75 3.79
N LYS A 175 -24.33 9.11 3.02
CA LYS A 175 -25.75 9.38 2.96
C LYS A 175 -26.49 8.11 3.37
N SER A 176 -27.10 8.11 4.55
CA SER A 176 -28.04 7.05 4.94
C SER A 176 -29.42 7.34 4.34
N PHE A 177 -29.95 6.40 3.60
CA PHE A 177 -31.34 6.38 3.21
C PHE A 177 -32.07 5.59 4.30
N ASN A 178 -32.85 6.28 5.16
CA ASN A 178 -33.79 5.57 6.00
C ASN A 178 -34.75 4.85 5.06
N LYS A 179 -34.75 3.53 5.06
CA LYS A 179 -35.95 2.78 4.67
C LYS A 179 -36.96 3.05 5.76
N GLU A 180 -37.85 3.98 5.53
CA GLU A 180 -39.16 3.94 6.22
C GLU A 180 -39.73 2.57 5.90
N MET A 181 -39.85 1.72 6.93
CA MET A 181 -40.63 0.51 6.80
C MET A 181 -42.07 0.99 6.67
N ASP A 182 -42.63 0.90 5.48
CA ASP A 182 -44.08 0.87 5.29
C ASP A 182 -44.62 -0.34 6.07
N GLU A 183 -45.00 -0.09 7.32
CA GLU A 183 -45.98 -0.91 8.02
C GLU A 183 -47.34 -0.42 7.60
N SER A 184 -47.95 -1.11 6.68
CA SER A 184 -49.40 -1.09 6.43
C SER A 184 -49.86 -2.47 6.03
#